data_89d427db7b00d841b55f227f2de6f1c1
#
_entry.id   89d427db7b00d841b55f227f2de6f1c1
#
_cell.length_a   1.000
_cell.length_b   1.000
_cell.length_c   1.000
_cell.angle_alpha   90.00
_cell.angle_beta   90.00
_cell.angle_gamma   90.00
#
_symmetry.space_group_name_H-M   'P 1'
#
loop_
_entity.id
_entity.type
_entity.pdbx_description
1 polymer ?
#
loop_
_entity_poly.entity_id
_entity_poly.type
_entity_poly.pdbx_seq_one_letter_code
_entity_poly.pdbx_strand_id
1 'polypeptide(L)'
;SFIDIDDAGNSRTSLGIEARSAVIEFAYNQYFGIGNAKDEKVLDGYNLRLVSQIPHLHWADIFVSAYEWDGIDRDDIKGAKLGSQFLLTPNVNLELAYDDKNKKGLEDEWYANIEFIHPPRKGPSLTDGFISSNTWKDERDMTGELLTKVERNNKIMVEFKGTSTISRTD
;
A
#
# COMPACT_ATOMS: atom_id res chain seq x y z
N SER A 1 15.96 -0.95 -0.29
CA SER A 1 15.91 0.52 -0.29
C SER A 1 15.60 1.03 -1.67
N PHE A 2 14.94 2.18 -1.76
CA PHE A 2 14.53 2.83 -3.02
C PHE A 2 14.81 4.32 -2.92
N ILE A 3 14.96 4.96 -4.08
CA ILE A 3 15.00 6.42 -4.21
C ILE A 3 13.88 6.79 -5.19
N ASP A 4 13.03 7.71 -4.78
CA ASP A 4 11.93 8.26 -5.57
C ASP A 4 12.22 9.73 -5.88
N ILE A 5 11.93 10.16 -7.10
CA ILE A 5 12.05 11.54 -7.54
C ILE A 5 10.76 11.87 -8.30
N ASP A 6 10.10 12.98 -7.96
CA ASP A 6 8.92 13.46 -8.68
C ASP A 6 9.27 14.50 -9.75
N ASP A 7 8.30 14.84 -10.59
CA ASP A 7 8.48 15.82 -11.68
C ASP A 7 8.78 17.24 -11.18
N ALA A 8 8.46 17.56 -9.92
CA ALA A 8 8.76 18.86 -9.33
C ALA A 8 10.22 18.95 -8.84
N GLY A 9 10.94 17.82 -8.75
CA GLY A 9 12.31 17.73 -8.25
C GLY A 9 12.41 17.41 -6.77
N ASN A 10 11.31 17.00 -6.11
CA ASN A 10 11.36 16.42 -4.78
C ASN A 10 11.99 15.04 -4.84
N SER A 11 12.74 14.70 -3.82
CA SER A 11 13.36 13.38 -3.74
C SER A 11 13.27 12.80 -2.32
N ARG A 12 13.10 11.49 -2.26
CA ARG A 12 12.94 10.73 -1.04
C ARG A 12 13.66 9.39 -1.14
N THR A 13 14.23 8.92 -0.04
CA THR A 13 14.68 7.53 0.08
C THR A 13 13.75 6.74 0.99
N SER A 14 13.72 5.44 0.79
CA SER A 14 12.96 4.54 1.65
C SER A 14 13.70 3.26 1.97
N LEU A 15 13.46 2.75 3.18
CA LEU A 15 13.90 1.46 3.66
C LEU A 15 12.69 0.63 4.04
N GLY A 16 12.55 -0.57 3.47
CA GLY A 16 11.43 -1.47 3.75
C GLY A 16 11.88 -2.84 4.25
N ILE A 17 11.00 -3.45 5.06
CA ILE A 17 11.09 -4.83 5.51
C ILE A 17 9.77 -5.50 5.16
N GLU A 18 9.85 -6.68 4.55
CA GLU A 18 8.70 -7.51 4.22
C GLU A 18 8.89 -8.91 4.76
N ALA A 19 7.81 -9.49 5.28
CA ALA A 19 7.72 -10.89 5.65
C ALA A 19 6.45 -11.48 5.05
N ARG A 20 6.57 -12.58 4.33
CA ARG A 20 5.44 -13.24 3.67
C ARG A 20 5.39 -14.71 4.04
N SER A 21 4.18 -15.18 4.31
CA SER A 21 3.87 -16.61 4.48
C SER A 21 2.73 -16.99 3.52
N ALA A 22 2.32 -18.25 3.55
CA ALA A 22 1.21 -18.71 2.72
C ALA A 22 -0.12 -17.96 2.99
N VAL A 23 -0.30 -17.46 4.21
CA VAL A 23 -1.58 -16.91 4.70
C VAL A 23 -1.48 -15.44 5.12
N ILE A 24 -0.30 -15.01 5.59
CA ILE A 24 -0.10 -13.68 6.17
C ILE A 24 1.07 -12.99 5.48
N GLU A 25 0.89 -11.73 5.16
CA GLU A 25 1.93 -10.83 4.65
C GLU A 25 2.04 -9.61 5.55
N PHE A 26 3.27 -9.19 5.80
CA PHE A 26 3.60 -8.01 6.57
C PHE A 26 4.57 -7.16 5.77
N ALA A 27 4.32 -5.86 5.72
CA ALA A 27 5.23 -4.88 5.12
C ALA A 27 5.35 -3.66 6.02
N TYR A 28 6.57 -3.19 6.21
CA TYR A 28 6.89 -1.92 6.86
C TYR A 28 7.85 -1.14 5.99
N ASN A 29 7.57 0.14 5.78
CA ASN A 29 8.45 1.04 5.06
C ASN A 29 8.64 2.34 5.84
N GLN A 30 9.90 2.76 5.97
CA GLN A 30 10.31 4.05 6.49
C GLN A 30 10.76 4.94 5.33
N TYR A 31 10.32 6.19 5.33
CA TYR A 31 10.59 7.18 4.29
C TYR A 31 11.35 8.36 4.85
N PHE A 32 12.32 8.88 4.09
CA PHE A 32 13.15 10.01 4.45
C PHE A 32 13.25 10.98 3.28
N GLY A 33 12.86 12.22 3.49
CA GLY A 33 13.03 13.31 2.52
C GLY A 33 14.51 13.63 2.35
N ILE A 34 15.02 13.63 1.12
CA ILE A 34 16.43 13.91 0.81
C ILE A 34 16.61 15.14 -0.08
N GLY A 35 15.55 15.59 -0.75
CA GLY A 35 15.57 16.79 -1.56
C GLY A 35 14.19 17.42 -1.69
N ASN A 36 14.15 18.75 -1.65
CA ASN A 36 12.93 19.52 -1.69
C ASN A 36 12.89 20.36 -2.97
N ALA A 37 11.75 20.39 -3.66
CA ALA A 37 11.51 21.37 -4.70
C ALA A 37 11.31 22.78 -4.11
N LYS A 38 11.30 23.79 -4.98
CA LYS A 38 11.02 25.18 -4.56
C LYS A 38 9.63 25.24 -3.91
N ASP A 39 9.58 25.79 -2.71
CA ASP A 39 8.35 25.99 -1.91
C ASP A 39 7.64 24.70 -1.46
N GLU A 40 8.27 23.54 -1.60
CA GLU A 40 7.81 22.26 -1.10
C GLU A 40 8.80 21.68 -0.08
N LYS A 41 8.32 20.90 0.87
CA LYS A 41 9.11 20.14 1.83
C LYS A 41 8.64 18.68 1.83
N VAL A 42 9.52 17.76 1.52
CA VAL A 42 9.23 16.31 1.55
C VAL A 42 9.12 15.88 3.00
N LEU A 43 8.04 15.19 3.33
CA LEU A 43 7.78 14.70 4.67
C LEU A 43 8.47 13.35 4.89
N ASP A 44 9.07 13.20 6.05
CA ASP A 44 9.46 11.90 6.59
C ASP A 44 8.21 11.16 7.05
N GLY A 45 8.30 9.84 7.19
CA GLY A 45 7.15 9.09 7.67
C GLY A 45 7.31 7.59 7.50
N TYR A 46 6.28 6.85 7.86
CA TYR A 46 6.26 5.40 7.68
C TYR A 46 4.88 4.89 7.23
N ASN A 47 4.88 3.70 6.68
CA ASN A 47 3.67 2.90 6.55
C ASN A 47 3.90 1.46 6.96
N LEU A 48 2.87 0.90 7.55
CA LEU A 48 2.76 -0.49 7.98
C LEU A 48 1.56 -1.12 7.28
N ARG A 49 1.70 -2.35 6.78
CA ARG A 49 0.58 -3.12 6.19
C ARG A 49 0.65 -4.56 6.65
N LEU A 50 -0.49 -5.08 7.05
CA LEU A 50 -0.71 -6.48 7.37
C LEU A 50 -1.85 -7.00 6.49
N VAL A 51 -1.60 -8.08 5.77
CA VAL A 51 -2.58 -8.75 4.91
C VAL A 51 -2.77 -10.17 5.40
N SER A 52 -3.99 -10.65 5.40
CA SER A 52 -4.32 -12.04 5.72
C SER A 52 -5.35 -12.58 4.75
N GLN A 53 -5.16 -13.83 4.33
CA GLN A 53 -6.13 -14.54 3.51
C GLN A 53 -7.46 -14.71 4.29
N ILE A 54 -8.58 -14.59 3.59
CA ILE A 54 -9.91 -14.90 4.15
C ILE A 54 -10.10 -16.41 4.11
N PRO A 55 -10.46 -17.07 5.24
CA PRO A 55 -10.69 -18.51 5.28
C PRO A 55 -11.67 -18.98 4.21
N HIS A 56 -11.34 -20.07 3.53
CA HIS A 56 -12.10 -20.67 2.43
C HIS A 56 -12.23 -19.82 1.14
N LEU A 57 -11.81 -18.55 1.15
CA LEU A 57 -11.82 -17.67 -0.01
C LEU A 57 -10.38 -17.41 -0.47
N HIS A 58 -9.79 -18.37 -1.16
CA HIS A 58 -8.37 -18.34 -1.55
C HIS A 58 -8.03 -17.24 -2.57
N TRP A 59 -9.03 -16.56 -3.09
CA TRP A 59 -8.95 -15.43 -4.00
C TRP A 59 -9.18 -14.07 -3.32
N ALA A 60 -9.40 -14.08 -1.99
CA ALA A 60 -9.72 -12.88 -1.21
C ALA A 60 -8.82 -12.74 0.01
N ASP A 61 -8.32 -11.53 0.22
CA ASP A 61 -7.52 -11.13 1.35
C ASP A 61 -8.18 -9.96 2.07
N ILE A 62 -8.02 -9.88 3.39
CA ILE A 62 -8.31 -8.70 4.20
C ILE A 62 -7.00 -8.03 4.58
N PHE A 63 -6.97 -6.71 4.64
CA PHE A 63 -5.79 -6.00 5.10
C PHE A 63 -6.12 -4.85 6.05
N VAL A 64 -5.15 -4.55 6.89
CA VAL A 64 -5.09 -3.33 7.68
C VAL A 64 -3.76 -2.65 7.41
N SER A 65 -3.77 -1.33 7.29
CA SER A 65 -2.54 -0.55 7.22
C SER A 65 -2.64 0.69 8.11
N ALA A 66 -1.50 1.16 8.56
CA ALA A 66 -1.37 2.41 9.29
C ALA A 66 -0.23 3.22 8.68
N TYR A 67 -0.35 4.54 8.69
CA TYR A 67 0.67 5.43 8.19
C TYR A 67 0.76 6.70 9.01
N GLU A 68 1.95 7.28 9.03
CA GLU A 68 2.22 8.57 9.65
C GLU A 68 3.24 9.33 8.80
N TRP A 69 2.98 10.61 8.60
CA TRP A 69 3.86 11.56 7.91
C TRP A 69 4.11 12.73 8.84
N ASP A 70 5.37 12.97 9.16
CA ASP A 70 5.79 13.99 10.11
C ASP A 70 5.63 15.37 9.50
N GLY A 71 4.73 16.19 10.06
CA GLY A 71 4.56 17.58 9.66
C GLY A 71 5.79 18.41 10.05
N ILE A 72 6.23 19.31 9.17
CA ILE A 72 7.39 20.18 9.44
C ILE A 72 6.95 21.50 10.05
N ASP A 73 5.97 22.15 9.43
CA ASP A 73 5.38 23.41 9.90
C ASP A 73 3.92 23.22 10.35
N ARG A 74 3.42 21.98 10.33
CA ARG A 74 2.03 21.60 10.62
C ARG A 74 1.95 20.31 11.44
N ASP A 75 0.72 20.01 11.86
CA ASP A 75 0.41 18.73 12.53
C ASP A 75 0.72 17.55 11.60
N ASP A 76 1.19 16.46 12.19
CA ASP A 76 1.42 15.18 11.52
C ASP A 76 0.14 14.68 10.83
N ILE A 77 0.32 13.96 9.73
CA ILE A 77 -0.76 13.28 9.02
C ILE A 77 -0.71 11.81 9.41
N LYS A 78 -1.73 11.35 10.13
CA LYS A 78 -1.86 9.96 10.56
C LYS A 78 -3.14 9.38 9.98
N GLY A 79 -3.13 8.10 9.67
CA GLY A 79 -4.33 7.41 9.25
C GLY A 79 -4.20 5.90 9.36
N ALA A 80 -5.36 5.26 9.27
CA ALA A 80 -5.47 3.82 9.22
C ALA A 80 -6.43 3.40 8.10
N LYS A 81 -6.09 2.32 7.39
CA LYS A 81 -6.91 1.75 6.33
C LYS A 81 -7.33 0.35 6.70
N LEU A 82 -8.59 0.05 6.44
CA LEU A 82 -9.12 -1.31 6.50
C LEU A 82 -9.75 -1.64 5.15
N GLY A 83 -9.39 -2.78 4.58
CA GLY A 83 -9.88 -3.13 3.26
C GLY A 83 -9.80 -4.60 2.94
N SER A 84 -10.22 -4.93 1.73
CA SER A 84 -10.16 -6.27 1.17
C SER A 84 -9.68 -6.22 -0.27
N GLN A 85 -8.95 -7.25 -0.66
CA GLN A 85 -8.47 -7.45 -2.02
C GLN A 85 -9.09 -8.73 -2.59
N PHE A 86 -9.46 -8.69 -3.85
CA PHE A 86 -10.14 -9.77 -4.54
C PHE A 86 -9.45 -10.04 -5.88
N LEU A 87 -8.80 -11.18 -6.01
CA LEU A 87 -8.26 -11.63 -7.29
C LEU A 87 -9.41 -12.15 -8.15
N LEU A 88 -10.00 -11.26 -8.94
CA LEU A 88 -11.16 -11.58 -9.79
C LEU A 88 -10.79 -12.57 -10.89
N THR A 89 -9.65 -12.35 -11.52
CA THR A 89 -9.03 -13.21 -12.52
C THR A 89 -7.51 -13.21 -12.27
N PRO A 90 -6.72 -14.12 -12.86
CA PRO A 90 -5.26 -14.08 -12.71
C PRO A 90 -4.60 -12.74 -13.08
N ASN A 91 -5.28 -11.90 -13.87
CA ASN A 91 -4.79 -10.62 -14.35
C ASN A 91 -5.47 -9.40 -13.73
N VAL A 92 -6.54 -9.59 -12.93
CA VAL A 92 -7.33 -8.47 -12.42
C VAL A 92 -7.53 -8.61 -10.91
N ASN A 93 -7.05 -7.62 -10.18
CA ASN A 93 -7.27 -7.48 -8.74
C ASN A 93 -8.18 -6.27 -8.47
N LEU A 94 -9.13 -6.44 -7.56
CA LEU A 94 -9.99 -5.38 -7.05
C LEU A 94 -9.65 -5.15 -5.58
N GLU A 95 -9.32 -3.92 -5.21
CA GLU A 95 -9.15 -3.49 -3.82
C GLU A 95 -10.29 -2.55 -3.42
N LEU A 96 -10.92 -2.83 -2.29
CA LEU A 96 -11.92 -1.97 -1.66
C LEU A 96 -11.44 -1.64 -0.25
N ALA A 97 -11.40 -0.36 0.13
CA ALA A 97 -10.97 0.04 1.45
C ALA A 97 -11.62 1.32 1.96
N TYR A 98 -11.60 1.44 3.26
CA TYR A 98 -11.92 2.64 4.03
C TYR A 98 -10.64 3.21 4.62
N ASP A 99 -10.41 4.50 4.44
CA ASP A 99 -9.26 5.25 4.95
C ASP A 99 -9.75 6.26 6.00
N ASP A 100 -9.45 5.97 7.27
CA ASP A 100 -9.72 6.84 8.42
C ASP A 100 -8.51 7.78 8.59
N LYS A 101 -8.72 9.06 8.38
CA LYS A 101 -7.68 10.11 8.42
C LYS A 101 -7.80 10.94 9.68
N ASN A 102 -6.92 10.74 10.63
CA ASN A 102 -6.91 11.47 11.90
C ASN A 102 -6.27 12.87 11.74
N LYS A 103 -6.81 13.70 10.86
CA LYS A 103 -6.40 15.10 10.70
C LYS A 103 -7.58 16.02 10.48
N LYS A 104 -7.67 17.12 11.24
CA LYS A 104 -8.69 18.16 11.03
C LYS A 104 -8.60 18.71 9.59
N GLY A 105 -9.71 18.62 8.86
CA GLY A 105 -9.84 19.11 7.48
C GLY A 105 -9.56 18.08 6.40
N LEU A 106 -9.22 16.84 6.73
CA LEU A 106 -9.29 15.68 5.84
C LEU A 106 -10.49 14.84 6.21
N GLU A 107 -11.29 14.46 5.22
CA GLU A 107 -12.43 13.57 5.41
C GLU A 107 -11.98 12.13 5.21
N ASP A 108 -12.60 11.23 5.98
CA ASP A 108 -12.47 9.81 5.76
C ASP A 108 -13.05 9.44 4.40
N GLU A 109 -12.48 8.45 3.75
CA GLU A 109 -12.93 8.08 2.41
C GLU A 109 -13.00 6.58 2.15
N TRP A 110 -13.99 6.19 1.35
CA TRP A 110 -14.01 4.89 0.71
C TRP A 110 -13.35 4.99 -0.65
N TYR A 111 -12.51 4.02 -0.99
CA TYR A 111 -11.96 3.93 -2.33
C TYR A 111 -12.06 2.52 -2.90
N ALA A 112 -12.10 2.45 -4.22
CA ALA A 112 -12.00 1.23 -5.00
C ALA A 112 -10.86 1.38 -6.01
N ASN A 113 -10.00 0.39 -6.10
CA ASN A 113 -8.89 0.34 -7.05
C ASN A 113 -8.96 -0.95 -7.86
N ILE A 114 -8.81 -0.86 -9.17
CA ILE A 114 -8.69 -2.01 -10.07
C ILE A 114 -7.27 -2.03 -10.61
N GLU A 115 -6.56 -3.09 -10.33
CA GLU A 115 -5.19 -3.31 -10.77
C GLU A 115 -5.14 -4.39 -11.84
N PHE A 116 -4.47 -4.08 -12.96
CA PHE A 116 -4.14 -5.04 -13.99
C PHE A 116 -2.74 -5.60 -13.75
N ILE A 117 -2.65 -6.93 -13.60
CA ILE A 117 -1.43 -7.63 -13.21
C ILE A 117 -0.83 -8.33 -14.43
N HIS A 118 0.44 -8.05 -14.71
CA HIS A 118 1.20 -8.76 -15.72
C HIS A 118 2.65 -9.00 -15.23
N PRO A 119 3.20 -10.21 -15.26
CA PRO A 119 2.55 -11.48 -15.65
C PRO A 119 1.40 -11.88 -14.70
N PRO A 120 0.46 -12.77 -15.15
CA PRO A 120 -0.65 -13.24 -14.35
C PRO A 120 -0.19 -13.84 -13.02
N ARG A 121 -0.93 -13.58 -11.95
CA ARG A 121 -0.66 -14.25 -10.67
C ARG A 121 -0.95 -15.75 -10.79
N LYS A 122 -0.05 -16.56 -10.24
CA LYS A 122 -0.27 -18.00 -10.05
C LYS A 122 -1.06 -18.18 -8.76
N GLY A 123 -2.26 -18.69 -8.85
CA GLY A 123 -3.08 -18.98 -7.68
C GLY A 123 -4.56 -18.90 -7.99
N PRO A 124 -5.41 -19.38 -7.06
CA PRO A 124 -6.84 -19.35 -7.25
C PRO A 124 -7.34 -17.92 -7.40
N SER A 125 -8.22 -17.73 -8.38
CA SER A 125 -8.97 -16.51 -8.62
C SER A 125 -10.46 -16.79 -8.41
N LEU A 126 -11.28 -15.75 -8.38
CA LEU A 126 -12.74 -15.90 -8.27
C LEU A 126 -13.31 -16.80 -9.40
N THR A 127 -12.71 -16.74 -10.58
CA THR A 127 -13.13 -17.55 -11.74
C THR A 127 -12.82 -19.05 -11.57
N ASP A 128 -11.93 -19.45 -10.66
CA ASP A 128 -11.56 -20.86 -10.44
C ASP A 128 -12.46 -21.57 -9.44
N GLY A 129 -13.32 -20.85 -8.74
CA GLY A 129 -14.26 -21.40 -7.77
C GLY A 129 -14.48 -20.46 -6.60
N PHE A 130 -15.72 -20.41 -6.12
CA PHE A 130 -16.12 -19.40 -5.14
C PHE A 130 -15.67 -19.72 -3.72
N ILE A 131 -15.80 -20.99 -3.27
CA ILE A 131 -15.49 -21.41 -1.92
C ILE A 131 -14.65 -22.68 -1.96
N SER A 132 -13.51 -22.68 -1.26
CA SER A 132 -12.66 -23.87 -1.11
C SER A 132 -13.12 -24.74 0.06
N SER A 133 -12.97 -26.07 -0.08
CA SER A 133 -13.12 -26.99 1.05
C SER A 133 -12.02 -26.83 2.09
N ASN A 134 -10.82 -26.41 1.67
CA ASN A 134 -9.69 -26.16 2.56
C ASN A 134 -9.79 -24.76 3.15
N THR A 135 -9.53 -24.61 4.44
CA THR A 135 -9.58 -23.34 5.13
C THR A 135 -8.53 -22.38 4.59
N TRP A 136 -7.32 -22.88 4.36
CA TRP A 136 -6.19 -22.11 3.87
C TRP A 136 -5.66 -22.70 2.58
N LYS A 137 -5.02 -21.87 1.78
CA LYS A 137 -4.30 -22.29 0.59
C LYS A 137 -3.06 -23.08 1.01
N ASP A 138 -3.03 -24.38 0.71
CA ASP A 138 -2.04 -25.32 1.28
C ASP A 138 -0.60 -25.10 0.84
N GLU A 139 -0.36 -24.56 -0.35
CA GLU A 139 1.00 -24.24 -0.81
C GLU A 139 0.96 -23.01 -1.70
N ARG A 140 1.53 -21.93 -1.21
CA ARG A 140 1.91 -20.80 -2.06
C ARG A 140 3.34 -21.04 -2.52
N ASP A 141 3.53 -21.33 -3.80
CA ASP A 141 4.88 -21.31 -4.39
C ASP A 141 5.44 -19.91 -4.31
N MET A 142 6.18 -19.63 -3.24
CA MET A 142 6.81 -18.36 -2.95
C MET A 142 7.97 -18.05 -3.92
N THR A 143 8.43 -19.04 -4.69
CA THR A 143 9.56 -18.89 -5.61
C THR A 143 9.28 -17.84 -6.69
N GLY A 144 8.04 -17.81 -7.20
CA GLY A 144 7.61 -16.79 -8.16
C GLY A 144 7.41 -15.41 -7.56
N GLU A 145 7.29 -15.31 -6.23
CA GLU A 145 7.01 -14.07 -5.52
C GLU A 145 8.27 -13.36 -4.98
N LEU A 146 9.42 -14.03 -4.97
CA LEU A 146 10.70 -13.43 -4.60
C LEU A 146 11.06 -12.21 -5.47
N LEU A 147 10.50 -12.13 -6.67
CA LEU A 147 10.72 -11.03 -7.64
C LEU A 147 9.47 -10.14 -7.81
N THR A 148 8.43 -10.33 -6.99
CA THR A 148 7.26 -9.44 -7.05
C THR A 148 7.62 -8.05 -6.54
N LYS A 149 6.91 -7.05 -7.07
CA LYS A 149 7.07 -5.66 -6.66
C LYS A 149 6.86 -5.53 -5.15
N VAL A 150 7.81 -4.87 -4.49
CA VAL A 150 7.70 -4.49 -3.07
C VAL A 150 6.52 -3.56 -2.91
N GLU A 151 5.64 -3.88 -1.96
CA GLU A 151 4.50 -3.02 -1.67
C GLU A 151 4.95 -1.81 -0.86
N ARG A 152 4.83 -0.64 -1.45
CA ARG A 152 5.23 0.63 -0.84
C ARG A 152 4.35 1.77 -1.33
N ASN A 153 4.32 2.86 -0.58
CA ASN A 153 3.68 4.08 -1.03
C ASN A 153 4.57 4.79 -2.07
N ASN A 154 4.14 4.83 -3.32
CA ASN A 154 4.84 5.51 -4.40
C ASN A 154 4.57 7.03 -4.45
N LYS A 155 3.65 7.54 -3.62
CA LYS A 155 3.34 8.98 -3.57
C LYS A 155 4.32 9.67 -2.64
N ILE A 156 5.01 10.71 -3.13
CA ILE A 156 5.81 11.60 -2.30
C ILE A 156 4.87 12.55 -1.56
N MET A 157 4.90 12.52 -0.23
CA MET A 157 4.14 13.44 0.60
C MET A 157 4.94 14.71 0.79
N VAL A 158 4.33 15.84 0.44
CA VAL A 158 4.97 17.16 0.54
C VAL A 158 4.11 18.15 1.31
N GLU A 159 4.76 19.04 2.05
CA GLU A 159 4.15 20.20 2.67
C GLU A 159 4.56 21.46 1.90
N PHE A 160 3.57 22.29 1.54
CA PHE A 160 3.82 23.56 0.87
C PHE A 160 4.10 24.65 1.91
N LYS A 161 5.04 25.52 1.62
CA LYS A 161 5.20 26.80 2.32
C LYS A 161 3.99 27.67 2.06
N GLY A 162 2.93 27.53 2.82
CA GLY A 162 1.68 28.26 2.62
C GLY A 162 0.48 27.56 3.22
N THR A 163 -0.40 26.93 2.44
CA THR A 163 -1.72 26.57 2.95
C THR A 163 -2.17 25.11 2.75
N SER A 164 -1.45 24.26 2.02
CA SER A 164 -1.96 22.88 1.75
C SER A 164 -0.88 21.81 1.71
N THR A 165 -1.24 20.61 2.14
CA THR A 165 -0.44 19.38 1.98
C THR A 165 -1.02 18.59 0.81
N ILE A 166 -0.20 18.13 -0.12
CA ILE A 166 -0.62 17.38 -1.31
C ILE A 166 0.22 16.10 -1.42
N SER A 167 -0.39 15.02 -1.89
CA SER A 167 0.32 13.83 -2.33
C SER A 167 0.51 13.89 -3.85
N ARG A 168 1.74 13.67 -4.31
CA ARG A 168 2.05 13.55 -5.74
C ARG A 168 2.31 12.09 -6.10
N THR A 169 1.84 11.70 -7.27
CA THR A 169 2.10 10.38 -7.86
C THR A 169 2.99 10.60 -9.09
N ASP A 170 4.03 9.81 -9.20
CA ASP A 170 4.88 9.72 -10.39
C ASP A 170 4.13 9.04 -11.54
#